data_cad04ba55dac20d0431ef6118099502b
#
_entry.id   cad04ba55dac20d0431ef6118099502b
#
_cell.length_a   1.000
_cell.length_b   1.000
_cell.length_c   1.000
_cell.angle_alpha   90.00
_cell.angle_beta   90.00
_cell.angle_gamma   90.00
#
_symmetry.space_group_name_H-M   'P 1'
#
loop_
_entity.id
_entity.type
_entity.pdbx_description
1 polymer ?
#
loop_
_entity_poly.entity_id
_entity_poly.type
_entity_poly.pdbx_seq_one_letter_code
_entity_poly.pdbx_strand_id
1 'polypeptide(L)'
;MTQKISTAIVSIIIGLILETPLGAQSAPYFQGKTILLVQGREPGGTGALRVQAAIPFIKKYLPGEPVIVTQFMPGGGGRKATNHIYHNAKPDGLTFGNVGSGLIANAILGSTGVEYDVDKLIFLGASNSTAQYVFSTTAKLGLDTLDELRARAGLRIGAQTVGHDIYINGRLFSWLLGLKDPRFVTGYSGPEIDLAIERGELDGRANIPDTILQRSPEYVEKRLMNYHAIIQIPKEDRHPHPAFSKLPELESFTKTDRERKIMTMFRNFRLVGSPYILPPGTPGEIANLFREAMRKTFKDPAFLKEFKKLSADDATPLLPEAQDRAIKEISRDAEVIGLFNKIAGSEPLPPR
;
A
#
# COMPACT_ATOMS: atom_id res chain seq x y z
N MET A 1 6.41 5.56 -107.45
CA MET A 1 5.57 6.18 -106.39
C MET A 1 5.27 5.08 -105.34
N THR A 2 6.05 5.01 -104.31
CA THR A 2 5.98 3.96 -103.28
C THR A 2 5.76 4.65 -101.93
N GLN A 3 4.58 4.51 -101.45
CA GLN A 3 4.13 5.07 -100.15
C GLN A 3 4.59 4.12 -99.04
N LYS A 4 5.43 4.59 -98.08
CA LYS A 4 5.83 3.87 -96.87
C LYS A 4 4.78 4.08 -95.75
N ILE A 5 4.18 2.99 -95.31
CA ILE A 5 3.29 2.97 -94.16
C ILE A 5 4.16 2.76 -92.92
N SER A 6 4.19 3.73 -92.03
CA SER A 6 4.86 3.63 -90.70
C SER A 6 3.86 3.08 -89.65
N THR A 7 4.20 1.89 -89.17
CA THR A 7 3.43 1.24 -88.06
C THR A 7 3.94 1.75 -86.71
N ALA A 8 3.14 2.50 -85.99
CA ALA A 8 3.50 2.92 -84.65
C ALA A 8 3.06 1.81 -83.62
N ILE A 9 4.03 1.26 -82.95
CA ILE A 9 3.81 0.30 -81.87
C ILE A 9 3.55 1.13 -80.55
N VAL A 10 2.33 1.09 -80.09
CA VAL A 10 1.97 1.65 -78.75
C VAL A 10 2.21 0.59 -77.68
N SER A 11 3.30 0.76 -76.91
CA SER A 11 3.61 -0.09 -75.75
C SER A 11 2.73 0.37 -74.55
N ILE A 12 1.72 -0.42 -74.15
CA ILE A 12 0.96 -0.24 -72.93
C ILE A 12 1.77 -0.83 -71.79
N ILE A 13 2.38 0.03 -70.94
CA ILE A 13 2.97 -0.37 -69.68
C ILE A 13 1.85 -0.52 -68.65
N ILE A 14 1.42 -1.75 -68.36
CA ILE A 14 0.55 -2.07 -67.23
C ILE A 14 1.42 -1.99 -65.97
N GLY A 15 1.31 -0.87 -65.23
CA GLY A 15 1.90 -0.73 -63.92
C GLY A 15 1.19 -1.65 -62.91
N LEU A 16 1.84 -2.75 -62.50
CA LEU A 16 1.41 -3.56 -61.37
C LEU A 16 1.60 -2.71 -60.11
N ILE A 17 0.51 -2.14 -59.58
CA ILE A 17 0.50 -1.57 -58.26
C ILE A 17 0.53 -2.75 -57.26
N LEU A 18 1.72 -3.06 -56.74
CA LEU A 18 1.86 -3.94 -55.56
C LEU A 18 1.24 -3.19 -54.38
N GLU A 19 -0.04 -3.47 -54.08
CA GLU A 19 -0.61 -3.14 -52.81
C GLU A 19 0.15 -3.92 -51.72
N THR A 20 1.06 -3.22 -51.02
CA THR A 20 1.61 -3.74 -49.76
C THR A 20 0.46 -3.95 -48.82
N PRO A 21 0.24 -5.16 -48.27
CA PRO A 21 -0.81 -5.34 -47.31
C PRO A 21 -0.52 -4.39 -46.11
N LEU A 22 -1.39 -3.43 -45.84
CA LEU A 22 -1.38 -2.69 -44.61
C LEU A 22 -1.36 -3.74 -43.49
N GLY A 23 -0.23 -3.82 -42.77
CA GLY A 23 -0.08 -4.79 -41.69
C GLY A 23 -1.29 -4.72 -40.80
N ALA A 24 -2.06 -5.79 -40.71
CA ALA A 24 -3.20 -5.92 -39.84
C ALA A 24 -2.70 -5.69 -38.41
N GLN A 25 -2.91 -4.50 -37.89
CA GLN A 25 -2.56 -4.17 -36.51
C GLN A 25 -3.34 -5.14 -35.64
N SER A 26 -2.63 -6.06 -34.98
CA SER A 26 -3.29 -7.05 -34.11
C SER A 26 -4.14 -6.32 -33.10
N ALA A 27 -5.37 -6.81 -32.88
CA ALA A 27 -6.30 -6.22 -31.92
C ALA A 27 -5.63 -6.13 -30.54
N PRO A 28 -5.88 -5.04 -29.78
CA PRO A 28 -5.30 -4.88 -28.44
C PRO A 28 -5.56 -6.09 -27.57
N TYR A 29 -4.55 -6.55 -26.81
CA TYR A 29 -4.58 -7.82 -26.08
C TYR A 29 -5.85 -8.01 -25.20
N PHE A 30 -6.32 -6.95 -24.57
CA PHE A 30 -7.48 -7.01 -23.66
C PHE A 30 -8.82 -6.67 -24.32
N GLN A 31 -8.85 -6.41 -25.63
CA GLN A 31 -10.09 -6.07 -26.31
C GLN A 31 -11.14 -7.17 -26.18
N GLY A 32 -12.33 -6.81 -25.72
CA GLY A 32 -13.46 -7.74 -25.51
C GLY A 32 -13.26 -8.71 -24.32
N LYS A 33 -12.17 -8.59 -23.54
CA LYS A 33 -11.91 -9.45 -22.38
C LYS A 33 -12.47 -8.85 -21.10
N THR A 34 -12.76 -9.73 -20.14
CA THR A 34 -13.07 -9.38 -18.76
C THR A 34 -11.88 -9.74 -17.88
N ILE A 35 -11.45 -8.81 -17.04
CA ILE A 35 -10.36 -8.99 -16.08
C ILE A 35 -10.95 -9.05 -14.67
N LEU A 36 -10.52 -10.02 -13.88
CA LEU A 36 -10.89 -10.19 -12.48
C LEU A 36 -9.88 -9.45 -11.59
N LEU A 37 -10.38 -8.49 -10.80
CA LEU A 37 -9.60 -7.85 -9.73
C LEU A 37 -9.96 -8.46 -8.39
N VAL A 38 -9.05 -9.24 -7.81
CA VAL A 38 -9.22 -9.84 -6.49
C VAL A 38 -8.77 -8.86 -5.41
N GLN A 39 -9.66 -8.54 -4.46
CA GLN A 39 -9.36 -7.69 -3.32
C GLN A 39 -9.29 -8.50 -2.02
N GLY A 40 -8.15 -8.43 -1.31
CA GLY A 40 -7.90 -9.17 -0.05
C GLY A 40 -8.51 -8.50 1.19
N ARG A 41 -9.69 -7.89 1.06
CA ARG A 41 -10.35 -7.11 2.11
C ARG A 41 -11.86 -7.18 2.02
N GLU A 42 -12.56 -6.68 3.06
CA GLU A 42 -14.01 -6.53 3.03
C GLU A 42 -14.45 -5.39 2.09
N PRO A 43 -15.63 -5.49 1.49
CA PRO A 43 -16.22 -4.39 0.74
C PRO A 43 -16.56 -3.19 1.65
N GLY A 44 -16.64 -1.99 1.08
CA GLY A 44 -17.09 -0.77 1.76
C GLY A 44 -16.05 -0.09 2.66
N GLY A 45 -14.92 -0.72 2.97
CA GLY A 45 -13.84 -0.07 3.71
C GLY A 45 -13.03 0.90 2.85
N THR A 46 -12.29 1.84 3.49
CA THR A 46 -11.45 2.84 2.80
C THR A 46 -10.53 2.21 1.75
N GLY A 47 -9.93 1.05 2.05
CA GLY A 47 -9.09 0.33 1.09
C GLY A 47 -9.83 -0.14 -0.16
N ALA A 48 -11.10 -0.53 -0.04
CA ALA A 48 -11.95 -0.89 -1.17
C ALA A 48 -12.33 0.33 -2.00
N LEU A 49 -12.63 1.46 -1.35
CA LEU A 49 -12.94 2.73 -2.02
C LEU A 49 -11.73 3.26 -2.81
N ARG A 50 -10.51 3.14 -2.27
CA ARG A 50 -9.27 3.49 -2.98
C ARG A 50 -9.08 2.70 -4.27
N VAL A 51 -9.37 1.40 -4.23
CA VAL A 51 -9.31 0.54 -5.42
C VAL A 51 -10.43 0.88 -6.39
N GLN A 52 -11.64 1.13 -5.91
CA GLN A 52 -12.78 1.56 -6.74
C GLN A 52 -12.47 2.84 -7.52
N ALA A 53 -11.79 3.81 -6.89
CA ALA A 53 -11.33 5.02 -7.56
C ALA A 53 -10.35 4.74 -8.72
N ALA A 54 -9.52 3.71 -8.61
CA ALA A 54 -8.51 3.39 -9.61
C ALA A 54 -9.05 2.60 -10.83
N ILE A 55 -10.09 1.79 -10.65
CA ILE A 55 -10.62 0.88 -11.70
C ILE A 55 -10.92 1.59 -13.03
N PRO A 56 -11.64 2.74 -13.09
CA PRO A 56 -11.95 3.40 -14.35
C PRO A 56 -10.70 3.84 -15.12
N PHE A 57 -9.67 4.25 -14.41
CA PHE A 57 -8.42 4.72 -15.00
C PHE A 57 -7.53 3.57 -15.42
N ILE A 58 -7.43 2.49 -14.65
CA ILE A 58 -6.75 1.26 -15.05
C ILE A 58 -7.38 0.73 -16.35
N LYS A 59 -8.72 0.65 -16.41
CA LYS A 59 -9.45 0.29 -17.63
C LYS A 59 -9.09 1.18 -18.80
N LYS A 60 -9.18 2.50 -18.64
CA LYS A 60 -8.87 3.52 -19.66
C LYS A 60 -7.48 3.34 -20.28
N TYR A 61 -6.50 2.95 -19.46
CA TYR A 61 -5.12 2.87 -19.91
C TYR A 61 -4.65 1.46 -20.29
N LEU A 62 -5.45 0.42 -20.04
CA LEU A 62 -5.18 -0.91 -20.56
C LEU A 62 -5.60 -0.99 -22.05
N PRO A 63 -4.73 -1.50 -22.94
CA PRO A 63 -5.07 -1.61 -24.37
C PRO A 63 -6.30 -2.48 -24.59
N GLY A 64 -7.33 -1.93 -25.23
CA GLY A 64 -8.60 -2.60 -25.49
C GLY A 64 -9.66 -2.34 -24.44
N GLU A 65 -9.42 -1.51 -23.46
CA GLU A 65 -10.36 -1.08 -22.42
C GLU A 65 -11.24 -2.20 -21.84
N PRO A 66 -10.64 -3.25 -21.25
CA PRO A 66 -11.38 -4.43 -20.79
C PRO A 66 -12.43 -4.09 -19.74
N VAL A 67 -13.40 -4.98 -19.58
CA VAL A 67 -14.26 -4.94 -18.40
C VAL A 67 -13.46 -5.41 -17.19
N ILE A 68 -13.47 -4.63 -16.09
CA ILE A 68 -12.84 -5.02 -14.83
C ILE A 68 -13.94 -5.31 -13.82
N VAL A 69 -13.99 -6.54 -13.33
CA VAL A 69 -14.93 -6.97 -12.27
C VAL A 69 -14.16 -7.22 -10.98
N THR A 70 -14.76 -6.87 -9.84
CA THR A 70 -14.12 -7.03 -8.53
C THR A 70 -14.68 -8.23 -7.80
N GLN A 71 -13.78 -9.05 -7.23
CA GLN A 71 -14.09 -10.10 -6.27
C GLN A 71 -13.43 -9.79 -4.94
N PHE A 72 -14.22 -9.75 -3.87
CA PHE A 72 -13.70 -9.62 -2.52
C PHE A 72 -13.39 -10.99 -1.94
N MET A 73 -12.19 -11.13 -1.38
CA MET A 73 -11.70 -12.36 -0.76
C MET A 73 -11.00 -12.02 0.57
N PRO A 74 -11.76 -11.60 1.59
CA PRO A 74 -11.20 -11.25 2.88
C PRO A 74 -10.67 -12.47 3.62
N GLY A 75 -9.78 -12.21 4.59
CA GLY A 75 -9.25 -13.23 5.48
C GLY A 75 -7.73 -13.20 5.61
N GLY A 76 -7.25 -13.47 6.81
CA GLY A 76 -5.83 -13.56 7.14
C GLY A 76 -5.02 -12.29 6.83
N GLY A 77 -5.63 -11.09 6.92
CA GLY A 77 -4.92 -9.84 6.56
C GLY A 77 -4.51 -9.79 5.08
N GLY A 78 -5.30 -10.40 4.19
CA GLY A 78 -5.03 -10.48 2.74
C GLY A 78 -4.31 -11.76 2.30
N ARG A 79 -3.84 -12.61 3.23
CA ARG A 79 -3.13 -13.87 2.88
C ARG A 79 -3.98 -14.80 2.02
N LYS A 80 -5.28 -14.94 2.33
CA LYS A 80 -6.19 -15.78 1.54
C LYS A 80 -6.24 -15.36 0.07
N ALA A 81 -6.39 -14.08 -0.19
CA ALA A 81 -6.42 -13.54 -1.56
C ALA A 81 -5.06 -13.67 -2.24
N THR A 82 -3.96 -13.44 -1.51
CA THR A 82 -2.61 -13.56 -2.08
C THR A 82 -2.28 -15.00 -2.43
N ASN A 83 -2.56 -15.95 -1.53
CA ASN A 83 -2.39 -17.40 -1.80
C ASN A 83 -3.20 -17.81 -3.05
N HIS A 84 -4.46 -17.33 -3.15
CA HIS A 84 -5.30 -17.60 -4.31
C HIS A 84 -4.69 -17.07 -5.61
N ILE A 85 -4.23 -15.82 -5.63
CA ILE A 85 -3.58 -15.23 -6.81
C ILE A 85 -2.30 -15.98 -7.16
N TYR A 86 -1.51 -16.34 -6.16
CA TYR A 86 -0.24 -17.02 -6.36
C TYR A 86 -0.39 -18.42 -6.96
N HIS A 87 -1.36 -19.22 -6.47
CA HIS A 87 -1.51 -20.62 -6.85
C HIS A 87 -2.57 -20.87 -7.92
N ASN A 88 -3.64 -20.08 -7.95
CA ASN A 88 -4.82 -20.42 -8.74
C ASN A 88 -5.08 -19.46 -9.91
N ALA A 89 -4.54 -18.23 -9.87
CA ALA A 89 -4.69 -17.32 -11.00
C ALA A 89 -3.80 -17.73 -12.16
N LYS A 90 -4.38 -17.77 -13.37
CA LYS A 90 -3.58 -18.02 -14.57
C LYS A 90 -2.67 -16.83 -14.88
N PRO A 91 -1.43 -17.07 -15.37
CA PRO A 91 -0.50 -16.00 -15.67
C PRO A 91 -0.77 -15.34 -17.05
N ASP A 92 -2.02 -15.13 -17.39
CA ASP A 92 -2.49 -14.58 -18.66
C ASP A 92 -2.93 -13.10 -18.57
N GLY A 93 -2.77 -12.48 -17.39
CA GLY A 93 -3.19 -11.09 -17.16
C GLY A 93 -4.71 -10.88 -17.03
N LEU A 94 -5.52 -11.95 -17.03
CA LEU A 94 -6.97 -11.84 -16.81
C LEU A 94 -7.37 -11.89 -15.34
N THR A 95 -6.40 -12.07 -14.45
CA THR A 95 -6.58 -11.93 -13.00
C THR A 95 -5.42 -11.13 -12.43
N PHE A 96 -5.74 -10.09 -11.67
CA PHE A 96 -4.77 -9.35 -10.86
C PHE A 96 -5.36 -9.05 -9.48
N GLY A 97 -4.53 -8.61 -8.54
CA GLY A 97 -4.99 -8.38 -7.18
C GLY A 97 -4.61 -7.04 -6.61
N ASN A 98 -5.39 -6.58 -5.60
CA ASN A 98 -4.97 -5.59 -4.63
C ASN A 98 -5.23 -6.15 -3.23
N VAL A 99 -4.17 -6.54 -2.52
CA VAL A 99 -4.29 -7.46 -1.39
C VAL A 99 -3.98 -6.85 -0.02
N GLY A 100 -3.63 -5.60 0.03
CA GLY A 100 -3.34 -4.90 1.28
C GLY A 100 -1.87 -4.84 1.62
N SER A 101 -1.54 -3.94 2.55
CA SER A 101 -0.16 -3.58 2.90
C SER A 101 0.60 -4.66 3.67
N GLY A 102 -0.09 -5.63 4.23
CA GLY A 102 0.52 -6.71 5.01
C GLY A 102 1.18 -7.82 4.18
N LEU A 103 0.94 -7.88 2.86
CA LEU A 103 1.42 -8.95 1.99
C LEU A 103 2.91 -9.21 2.16
N ILE A 104 3.72 -8.17 2.04
CA ILE A 104 5.17 -8.29 2.03
C ILE A 104 5.70 -8.58 3.44
N ALA A 105 5.19 -7.87 4.43
CA ALA A 105 5.57 -8.09 5.82
C ALA A 105 5.25 -9.52 6.27
N ASN A 106 4.06 -10.04 5.95
CA ASN A 106 3.68 -11.41 6.29
C ASN A 106 4.64 -12.46 5.71
N ALA A 107 5.06 -12.28 4.43
CA ALA A 107 5.99 -13.20 3.80
C ALA A 107 7.39 -13.17 4.45
N ILE A 108 7.92 -11.96 4.65
CA ILE A 108 9.28 -11.79 5.19
C ILE A 108 9.36 -12.22 6.66
N LEU A 109 8.30 -11.94 7.43
CA LEU A 109 8.23 -12.31 8.84
C LEU A 109 7.87 -13.78 9.08
N GLY A 110 7.62 -14.55 8.04
CA GLY A 110 7.27 -15.97 8.16
C GLY A 110 5.91 -16.20 8.82
N SER A 111 4.94 -15.32 8.59
CA SER A 111 3.62 -15.45 9.19
C SER A 111 2.91 -16.73 8.79
N THR A 112 2.27 -17.41 9.74
CA THR A 112 1.50 -18.62 9.48
C THR A 112 0.42 -18.41 8.42
N GLY A 113 0.27 -19.37 7.49
CA GLY A 113 -0.70 -19.29 6.39
C GLY A 113 -0.26 -18.45 5.20
N VAL A 114 1.01 -18.05 5.14
CA VAL A 114 1.66 -17.55 3.92
C VAL A 114 2.09 -18.75 3.08
N GLU A 115 1.53 -18.86 1.88
CA GLU A 115 1.81 -19.93 0.92
C GLU A 115 2.35 -19.37 -0.41
N TYR A 116 2.78 -18.12 -0.43
CA TYR A 116 3.34 -17.43 -1.58
C TYR A 116 4.77 -16.99 -1.32
N ASP A 117 5.55 -16.96 -2.40
CA ASP A 117 6.87 -16.36 -2.43
C ASP A 117 6.75 -14.92 -2.94
N VAL A 118 7.06 -13.95 -2.08
CA VAL A 118 6.93 -12.52 -2.40
C VAL A 118 7.83 -12.12 -3.58
N ASP A 119 8.97 -12.77 -3.74
CA ASP A 119 9.95 -12.45 -4.78
C ASP A 119 9.55 -12.98 -6.17
N LYS A 120 8.52 -13.84 -6.24
CA LYS A 120 7.94 -14.36 -7.50
C LYS A 120 6.70 -13.60 -7.97
N LEU A 121 6.08 -12.82 -7.11
CA LEU A 121 4.95 -11.96 -7.49
C LEU A 121 5.42 -10.81 -8.39
N ILE A 122 4.55 -10.38 -9.29
CA ILE A 122 4.84 -9.22 -10.14
C ILE A 122 4.12 -8.02 -9.59
N PHE A 123 4.87 -7.03 -9.15
CA PHE A 123 4.35 -5.82 -8.55
C PHE A 123 4.04 -4.76 -9.61
N LEU A 124 2.91 -4.09 -9.43
CA LEU A 124 2.36 -3.11 -10.37
C LEU A 124 2.27 -1.70 -9.77
N GLY A 125 2.84 -1.50 -8.59
CA GLY A 125 2.73 -0.25 -7.86
C GLY A 125 1.59 -0.25 -6.83
N ALA A 126 1.39 0.88 -6.17
CA ALA A 126 0.34 1.10 -5.19
C ALA A 126 -0.24 2.50 -5.36
N SER A 127 -1.54 2.68 -5.07
CA SER A 127 -2.19 3.99 -5.13
C SER A 127 -1.89 4.87 -3.91
N ASN A 128 -1.42 4.25 -2.82
CA ASN A 128 -1.01 4.94 -1.61
C ASN A 128 0.16 4.19 -0.95
N SER A 129 1.21 4.90 -0.63
CA SER A 129 2.46 4.36 -0.08
C SER A 129 2.97 5.08 1.15
N THR A 130 2.43 6.25 1.46
CA THR A 130 2.85 7.04 2.60
C THR A 130 1.72 7.12 3.62
N ALA A 131 1.99 6.65 4.82
CA ALA A 131 1.10 6.83 5.96
C ALA A 131 1.98 7.08 7.18
N GLN A 132 1.96 8.32 7.66
CA GLN A 132 2.62 8.67 8.90
C GLN A 132 1.83 8.14 10.08
N TYR A 133 2.50 7.89 11.20
CA TYR A 133 1.86 7.42 12.43
C TYR A 133 2.30 8.28 13.59
N VAL A 134 1.35 8.65 14.45
CA VAL A 134 1.62 9.34 15.72
C VAL A 134 1.21 8.46 16.88
N PHE A 135 1.92 8.61 18.00
CA PHE A 135 1.54 8.04 19.28
C PHE A 135 0.96 9.13 20.17
N SER A 136 -0.20 8.86 20.74
CA SER A 136 -0.91 9.82 21.57
C SER A 136 -1.52 9.18 22.81
N THR A 137 -1.65 9.98 23.86
CA THR A 137 -2.41 9.64 25.10
C THR A 137 -3.46 10.69 25.34
N THR A 138 -4.52 10.33 26.09
CA THR A 138 -5.51 11.32 26.53
C THR A 138 -4.85 12.39 27.40
N ALA A 139 -5.17 13.66 27.14
CA ALA A 139 -4.65 14.78 27.92
C ALA A 139 -5.09 14.73 29.41
N LYS A 140 -6.18 14.00 29.73
CA LYS A 140 -6.65 13.79 31.12
C LYS A 140 -5.59 13.16 32.03
N LEU A 141 -4.58 12.51 31.48
CA LEU A 141 -3.51 11.87 32.25
C LEU A 141 -2.40 12.84 32.66
N GLY A 142 -2.34 14.05 32.08
CA GLY A 142 -1.28 15.03 32.38
C GLY A 142 0.12 14.56 31.95
N LEU A 143 0.21 13.79 30.87
CA LEU A 143 1.48 13.29 30.35
C LEU A 143 1.97 14.22 29.23
N ASP A 144 2.47 15.39 29.58
CA ASP A 144 2.85 16.42 28.61
C ASP A 144 4.27 16.26 28.09
N THR A 145 5.10 15.56 28.84
CA THR A 145 6.50 15.31 28.49
C THR A 145 6.79 13.82 28.30
N LEU A 146 7.88 13.51 27.58
CA LEU A 146 8.35 12.13 27.40
C LEU A 146 8.79 11.48 28.72
N ASP A 147 9.29 12.25 29.67
CA ASP A 147 9.71 11.72 30.97
C ASP A 147 8.50 11.32 31.83
N GLU A 148 7.46 12.12 31.86
CA GLU A 148 6.16 11.77 32.48
C GLU A 148 5.55 10.52 31.81
N LEU A 149 5.57 10.47 30.46
CA LEU A 149 5.08 9.32 29.72
C LEU A 149 5.84 8.03 30.09
N ARG A 150 7.17 8.09 30.19
CA ARG A 150 8.03 6.95 30.56
C ARG A 150 7.88 6.55 32.04
N ALA A 151 7.64 7.50 32.90
CA ALA A 151 7.42 7.24 34.33
C ALA A 151 6.09 6.52 34.60
N ARG A 152 5.10 6.71 33.73
CA ARG A 152 3.78 6.12 33.85
C ARG A 152 3.79 4.65 33.48
N ALA A 153 3.62 3.75 34.43
CA ALA A 153 3.50 2.33 34.19
C ALA A 153 2.06 1.92 33.82
N GLY A 154 1.95 0.84 33.06
CA GLY A 154 0.69 0.15 32.81
C GLY A 154 -0.28 0.88 31.89
N LEU A 155 0.20 1.78 31.00
CA LEU A 155 -0.64 2.48 30.03
C LEU A 155 -1.42 1.49 29.15
N ARG A 156 -2.75 1.69 29.06
CA ARG A 156 -3.67 0.87 28.25
C ARG A 156 -3.73 1.45 26.83
N ILE A 157 -3.11 0.74 25.90
CA ILE A 157 -2.95 1.17 24.50
C ILE A 157 -3.93 0.41 23.63
N GLY A 158 -4.90 1.12 23.04
CA GLY A 158 -5.94 0.56 22.20
C GLY A 158 -5.43 0.11 20.83
N ALA A 159 -5.91 -1.06 20.41
CA ALA A 159 -5.58 -1.64 19.12
C ALA A 159 -6.73 -2.47 18.55
N GLN A 160 -6.65 -2.82 17.25
CA GLN A 160 -7.67 -3.66 16.60
C GLN A 160 -7.43 -5.14 16.93
N THR A 161 -6.51 -5.78 16.25
CA THR A 161 -6.14 -7.18 16.45
C THR A 161 -4.62 -7.31 16.46
N VAL A 162 -4.11 -8.37 17.06
CA VAL A 162 -2.69 -8.72 16.98
C VAL A 162 -2.28 -8.82 15.51
N GLY A 163 -1.17 -8.18 15.15
CA GLY A 163 -0.67 -8.11 13.77
C GLY A 163 -1.31 -7.03 12.89
N HIS A 164 -2.35 -6.33 13.37
CA HIS A 164 -2.88 -5.15 12.68
C HIS A 164 -1.90 -3.96 12.79
N ASP A 165 -1.91 -3.09 11.80
CA ASP A 165 -1.02 -1.92 11.73
C ASP A 165 -1.01 -1.08 12.99
N ILE A 166 -2.17 -0.72 13.51
CA ILE A 166 -2.32 0.09 14.74
C ILE A 166 -1.73 -0.64 15.96
N TYR A 167 -1.88 -1.97 16.03
CA TYR A 167 -1.27 -2.78 17.08
C TYR A 167 0.26 -2.76 17.00
N ILE A 168 0.81 -3.04 15.83
CA ILE A 168 2.27 -3.06 15.60
C ILE A 168 2.87 -1.67 15.88
N ASN A 169 2.21 -0.61 15.41
CA ASN A 169 2.64 0.76 15.67
C ASN A 169 2.63 1.09 17.17
N GLY A 170 1.54 0.78 17.88
CA GLY A 170 1.44 0.99 19.31
C GLY A 170 2.58 0.32 20.08
N ARG A 171 2.93 -0.91 19.69
CA ARG A 171 4.03 -1.67 20.28
C ARG A 171 5.41 -1.10 19.94
N LEU A 172 5.61 -0.71 18.67
CA LEU A 172 6.88 -0.12 18.22
C LEU A 172 7.15 1.22 18.91
N PHE A 173 6.13 2.09 19.01
CA PHE A 173 6.23 3.32 19.80
C PHE A 173 6.56 3.02 21.26
N SER A 174 5.80 2.13 21.88
CA SER A 174 6.01 1.77 23.28
C SER A 174 7.42 1.24 23.55
N TRP A 175 7.90 0.40 22.66
CA TRP A 175 9.24 -0.18 22.77
C TRP A 175 10.34 0.89 22.63
N LEU A 176 10.32 1.69 21.57
CA LEU A 176 11.35 2.70 21.30
C LEU A 176 11.30 3.90 22.25
N LEU A 177 10.11 4.30 22.70
CA LEU A 177 9.96 5.34 23.72
C LEU A 177 10.36 4.84 25.11
N GLY A 178 10.40 3.52 25.32
CA GLY A 178 10.74 2.92 26.61
C GLY A 178 9.61 3.03 27.64
N LEU A 179 8.37 2.76 27.20
CA LEU A 179 7.23 2.79 28.10
C LEU A 179 7.28 1.64 29.11
N LYS A 180 6.87 1.92 30.33
CA LYS A 180 6.93 0.97 31.45
C LYS A 180 5.65 0.12 31.46
N ASP A 181 5.78 -1.20 31.30
CA ASP A 181 4.71 -2.19 31.38
C ASP A 181 3.44 -1.84 30.56
N PRO A 182 3.53 -1.43 29.27
CA PRO A 182 2.39 -1.05 28.47
C PRO A 182 1.47 -2.26 28.24
N ARG A 183 0.15 -2.04 28.33
CA ARG A 183 -0.89 -3.04 28.11
C ARG A 183 -1.58 -2.78 26.77
N PHE A 184 -1.53 -3.73 25.85
CA PHE A 184 -2.16 -3.63 24.55
C PHE A 184 -3.53 -4.28 24.58
N VAL A 185 -4.58 -3.46 24.46
CA VAL A 185 -5.97 -3.91 24.53
C VAL A 185 -6.53 -3.98 23.12
N THR A 186 -6.89 -5.18 22.70
CA THR A 186 -7.37 -5.47 21.34
C THR A 186 -8.88 -5.74 21.32
N GLY A 187 -9.46 -5.81 20.10
CA GLY A 187 -10.87 -6.11 19.88
C GLY A 187 -11.71 -4.90 19.46
N TYR A 188 -11.09 -3.73 19.29
CA TYR A 188 -11.77 -2.51 18.89
C TYR A 188 -11.58 -2.22 17.38
N SER A 189 -12.58 -1.66 16.74
CA SER A 189 -12.39 -0.92 15.49
C SER A 189 -11.72 0.45 15.76
N GLY A 190 -11.24 1.11 14.70
CA GLY A 190 -10.61 2.43 14.86
C GLY A 190 -11.46 3.45 15.62
N PRO A 191 -12.73 3.68 15.24
CA PRO A 191 -13.64 4.57 15.98
C PRO A 191 -13.93 4.12 17.41
N GLU A 192 -14.04 2.81 17.66
CA GLU A 192 -14.30 2.30 19.03
C GLU A 192 -13.11 2.55 19.96
N ILE A 193 -11.86 2.56 19.45
CA ILE A 193 -10.69 2.94 20.26
C ILE A 193 -10.85 4.39 20.73
N ASP A 194 -11.28 5.30 19.85
CA ASP A 194 -11.46 6.71 20.19
C ASP A 194 -12.52 6.88 21.29
N LEU A 195 -13.68 6.22 21.15
CA LEU A 195 -14.73 6.21 22.16
C LEU A 195 -14.27 5.62 23.51
N ALA A 196 -13.47 4.55 23.48
CA ALA A 196 -12.93 3.92 24.69
C ALA A 196 -11.92 4.84 25.41
N ILE A 197 -11.14 5.64 24.67
CA ILE A 197 -10.28 6.67 25.26
C ILE A 197 -11.12 7.77 25.92
N GLU A 198 -12.19 8.24 25.28
CA GLU A 198 -13.07 9.26 25.83
C GLU A 198 -13.74 8.81 27.14
N ARG A 199 -14.13 7.53 27.21
CA ARG A 199 -14.72 6.87 28.39
C ARG A 199 -13.69 6.54 29.47
N GLY A 200 -12.39 6.69 29.21
CA GLY A 200 -11.33 6.33 30.14
C GLY A 200 -11.07 4.83 30.27
N GLU A 201 -11.56 4.03 29.33
CA GLU A 201 -11.26 2.59 29.23
C GLU A 201 -9.85 2.35 28.69
N LEU A 202 -9.38 3.24 27.81
CA LEU A 202 -8.05 3.25 27.22
C LEU A 202 -7.33 4.57 27.53
N ASP A 203 -6.01 4.53 27.53
CA ASP A 203 -5.15 5.68 27.85
C ASP A 203 -4.56 6.34 26.62
N GLY A 204 -4.42 5.60 25.52
CA GLY A 204 -3.83 6.12 24.29
C GLY A 204 -3.85 5.11 23.15
N ARG A 205 -3.28 5.52 22.02
CA ARG A 205 -3.17 4.72 20.80
C ARG A 205 -2.10 5.23 19.85
N ALA A 206 -1.71 4.41 18.90
CA ALA A 206 -1.14 4.89 17.64
C ALA A 206 -2.25 5.18 16.62
N ASN A 207 -2.10 6.21 15.81
CA ASN A 207 -3.05 6.57 14.76
C ASN A 207 -2.36 7.30 13.60
N ILE A 208 -3.06 7.46 12.49
CA ILE A 208 -2.64 8.25 11.33
C ILE A 208 -3.08 9.70 11.55
N PRO A 209 -2.18 10.71 11.44
CA PRO A 209 -2.53 12.12 11.60
C PRO A 209 -3.74 12.58 10.78
N ASP A 210 -3.77 12.25 9.47
CA ASP A 210 -4.88 12.63 8.61
C ASP A 210 -6.20 12.01 9.04
N THR A 211 -6.18 10.77 9.56
CA THR A 211 -7.37 10.15 10.12
C THR A 211 -7.88 10.89 11.36
N ILE A 212 -6.97 11.41 12.20
CA ILE A 212 -7.35 12.22 13.37
C ILE A 212 -8.01 13.51 12.90
N LEU A 213 -7.38 14.23 11.97
CA LEU A 213 -7.90 15.49 11.45
C LEU A 213 -9.27 15.35 10.76
N GLN A 214 -9.53 14.20 10.14
CA GLN A 214 -10.80 13.94 9.44
C GLN A 214 -11.92 13.48 10.37
N ARG A 215 -11.62 12.62 11.34
CA ARG A 215 -12.65 11.93 12.15
C ARG A 215 -12.87 12.56 13.50
N SER A 216 -11.83 13.11 14.09
CA SER A 216 -11.84 13.64 15.47
C SER A 216 -10.99 14.91 15.54
N PRO A 217 -11.29 15.95 14.71
CA PRO A 217 -10.53 17.21 14.68
C PRO A 217 -10.47 17.88 16.05
N GLU A 218 -11.49 17.68 16.89
CA GLU A 218 -11.55 18.19 18.26
C GLU A 218 -10.41 17.68 19.17
N TYR A 219 -9.81 16.52 18.85
CA TYR A 219 -8.64 16.02 19.58
C TYR A 219 -7.44 16.96 19.47
N VAL A 220 -7.32 17.63 18.33
CA VAL A 220 -6.28 18.63 18.07
C VAL A 220 -6.76 20.02 18.51
N GLU A 221 -7.93 20.47 18.07
CA GLU A 221 -8.46 21.82 18.27
C GLU A 221 -8.67 22.14 19.77
N LYS A 222 -9.20 21.17 20.53
CA LYS A 222 -9.47 21.31 21.97
C LYS A 222 -8.36 20.71 22.86
N ARG A 223 -7.26 20.24 22.23
CA ARG A 223 -6.12 19.62 22.95
C ARG A 223 -6.55 18.47 23.88
N LEU A 224 -7.44 17.61 23.40
CA LEU A 224 -7.92 16.46 24.17
C LEU A 224 -6.91 15.30 24.21
N MET A 225 -5.92 15.34 23.33
CA MET A 225 -4.84 14.34 23.24
C MET A 225 -3.48 15.02 23.31
N ASN A 226 -2.52 14.37 23.96
CA ASN A 226 -1.10 14.69 23.93
C ASN A 226 -0.42 13.81 22.87
N TYR A 227 0.28 14.43 21.92
CA TYR A 227 1.02 13.73 20.85
C TYR A 227 2.49 13.69 21.22
N HIS A 228 3.10 12.50 21.25
CA HIS A 228 4.43 12.28 21.84
C HIS A 228 5.55 12.09 20.81
N ALA A 229 5.27 11.37 19.74
CA ALA A 229 6.23 11.09 18.68
C ALA A 229 5.51 10.74 17.37
N ILE A 230 6.24 10.83 16.26
CA ILE A 230 5.74 10.52 14.91
C ILE A 230 6.69 9.54 14.20
N ILE A 231 6.15 8.69 13.34
CA ILE A 231 6.91 7.95 12.34
C ILE A 231 6.65 8.60 10.97
N GLN A 232 7.69 9.16 10.37
CA GLN A 232 7.65 9.76 9.04
C GLN A 232 7.86 8.70 7.97
N ILE A 233 6.98 8.65 6.98
CA ILE A 233 7.06 7.73 5.84
C ILE A 233 6.69 8.49 4.55
N PRO A 234 7.64 8.69 3.63
CA PRO A 234 9.06 8.38 3.75
C PRO A 234 9.77 9.17 4.88
N LYS A 235 10.99 8.75 5.21
CA LYS A 235 11.81 9.45 6.21
C LYS A 235 11.99 10.91 5.78
N GLU A 236 11.96 11.83 6.77
CA GLU A 236 12.08 13.29 6.59
C GLU A 236 10.86 13.98 5.96
N ASP A 237 9.83 13.23 5.56
CA ASP A 237 8.57 13.80 5.13
C ASP A 237 7.76 14.26 6.34
N ARG A 238 7.87 15.56 6.64
CA ARG A 238 7.20 16.15 7.81
C ARG A 238 5.73 16.40 7.51
N HIS A 239 4.89 16.00 8.44
CA HIS A 239 3.46 16.29 8.34
C HIS A 239 3.22 17.82 8.34
N PRO A 240 2.40 18.37 7.41
CA PRO A 240 2.24 19.82 7.27
C PRO A 240 1.47 20.46 8.44
N HIS A 241 0.62 19.72 9.13
CA HIS A 241 -0.20 20.25 10.20
C HIS A 241 0.63 20.60 11.46
N PRO A 242 0.47 21.81 12.07
CA PRO A 242 1.30 22.28 13.19
C PRO A 242 1.32 21.36 14.41
N ALA A 243 0.24 20.62 14.69
CA ALA A 243 0.17 19.69 15.82
C ALA A 243 1.14 18.49 15.66
N PHE A 244 1.55 18.15 14.44
CA PHE A 244 2.37 16.98 14.17
C PHE A 244 3.75 17.32 13.59
N SER A 245 3.89 18.47 12.93
CA SER A 245 5.12 18.88 12.21
C SER A 245 6.35 19.02 13.12
N LYS A 246 6.14 19.29 14.41
CA LYS A 246 7.22 19.51 15.40
C LYS A 246 7.45 18.29 16.30
N LEU A 247 6.69 17.22 16.13
CA LEU A 247 6.86 16.02 16.95
C LEU A 247 8.24 15.39 16.67
N PRO A 248 8.90 14.86 17.69
CA PRO A 248 10.13 14.11 17.49
C PRO A 248 9.84 12.86 16.67
N GLU A 249 10.70 12.61 15.69
CA GLU A 249 10.63 11.42 14.87
C GLU A 249 11.06 10.20 15.70
N LEU A 250 10.32 9.09 15.63
CA LEU A 250 10.52 7.93 16.50
C LEU A 250 11.93 7.32 16.36
N GLU A 251 12.54 7.36 15.17
CA GLU A 251 13.90 6.86 14.98
C GLU A 251 14.94 7.62 15.81
N SER A 252 14.67 8.88 16.18
CA SER A 252 15.60 9.66 17.04
C SER A 252 15.81 9.05 18.43
N PHE A 253 14.90 8.14 18.84
CA PHE A 253 15.02 7.41 20.11
C PHE A 253 15.78 6.09 20.00
N THR A 254 16.24 5.71 18.81
CA THR A 254 17.06 4.51 18.63
C THR A 254 18.44 4.70 19.22
N LYS A 255 18.94 3.69 19.96
CA LYS A 255 20.24 3.69 20.62
C LYS A 255 21.26 2.80 19.92
N THR A 256 20.78 1.76 19.25
CA THR A 256 21.62 0.73 18.64
C THR A 256 21.38 0.65 17.13
N ASP A 257 22.33 0.05 16.42
CA ASP A 257 22.19 -0.23 14.99
C ASP A 257 21.03 -1.19 14.70
N ARG A 258 20.82 -2.16 15.60
CA ARG A 258 19.68 -3.09 15.52
C ARG A 258 18.35 -2.37 15.59
N GLU A 259 18.18 -1.39 16.46
CA GLU A 259 16.96 -0.58 16.55
C GLU A 259 16.73 0.26 15.27
N ARG A 260 17.81 0.83 14.71
CA ARG A 260 17.73 1.54 13.41
C ARG A 260 17.30 0.62 12.28
N LYS A 261 17.83 -0.61 12.22
CA LYS A 261 17.40 -1.62 11.24
C LYS A 261 15.93 -2.00 11.38
N ILE A 262 15.40 -2.08 12.61
CA ILE A 262 13.96 -2.29 12.86
C ILE A 262 13.13 -1.15 12.30
N MET A 263 13.52 0.10 12.51
CA MET A 263 12.82 1.27 11.96
C MET A 263 12.87 1.28 10.44
N THR A 264 14.01 0.99 9.84
CA THR A 264 14.14 0.89 8.38
C THR A 264 13.24 -0.21 7.80
N MET A 265 13.24 -1.40 8.42
CA MET A 265 12.36 -2.51 8.02
C MET A 265 10.89 -2.11 8.11
N PHE A 266 10.48 -1.49 9.22
CA PHE A 266 9.11 -1.03 9.40
C PHE A 266 8.70 -0.01 8.33
N ARG A 267 9.54 1.00 8.07
CA ARG A 267 9.28 1.99 7.00
C ARG A 267 9.13 1.35 5.64
N ASN A 268 10.03 0.43 5.28
CA ASN A 268 9.98 -0.22 3.98
C ASN A 268 8.70 -1.07 3.84
N PHE A 269 8.27 -1.76 4.89
CA PHE A 269 6.96 -2.45 4.87
C PHE A 269 5.79 -1.50 4.63
N ARG A 270 5.87 -0.28 5.16
CA ARG A 270 4.83 0.73 4.96
C ARG A 270 4.91 1.40 3.60
N LEU A 271 6.12 1.73 3.16
CA LEU A 271 6.40 2.41 1.90
C LEU A 271 5.86 1.63 0.69
N VAL A 272 5.94 0.30 0.71
CA VAL A 272 5.40 -0.52 -0.39
C VAL A 272 3.88 -0.44 -0.55
N GLY A 273 3.17 0.10 0.42
CA GLY A 273 1.76 0.41 0.34
C GLY A 273 0.84 -0.81 0.23
N SER A 274 -0.31 -0.61 -0.39
CA SER A 274 -1.24 -1.68 -0.76
C SER A 274 -1.01 -2.08 -2.23
N PRO A 275 -0.16 -3.08 -2.49
CA PRO A 275 0.31 -3.36 -3.83
C PRO A 275 -0.79 -3.92 -4.73
N TYR A 276 -0.74 -3.53 -6.01
CA TYR A 276 -1.35 -4.28 -7.08
C TYR A 276 -0.36 -5.35 -7.54
N ILE A 277 -0.84 -6.56 -7.79
CA ILE A 277 0.01 -7.72 -8.11
C ILE A 277 -0.58 -8.56 -9.26
N LEU A 278 0.32 -9.18 -10.04
CA LEU A 278 0.00 -10.28 -10.94
C LEU A 278 0.60 -11.58 -10.42
N PRO A 279 0.03 -12.74 -10.82
CA PRO A 279 0.56 -14.06 -10.44
C PRO A 279 1.95 -14.30 -11.03
N PRO A 280 2.74 -15.21 -10.44
CA PRO A 280 4.01 -15.66 -10.96
C PRO A 280 3.88 -16.19 -12.39
N GLY A 281 4.92 -15.98 -13.22
CA GLY A 281 4.94 -16.49 -14.58
C GLY A 281 4.13 -15.68 -15.59
N THR A 282 3.48 -14.59 -15.20
CA THR A 282 2.84 -13.69 -16.18
C THR A 282 3.88 -13.16 -17.18
N PRO A 283 3.65 -13.31 -18.50
CA PRO A 283 4.58 -12.85 -19.52
C PRO A 283 4.96 -11.37 -19.36
N GLY A 284 6.23 -11.05 -19.55
CA GLY A 284 6.76 -9.71 -19.35
C GLY A 284 6.04 -8.64 -20.18
N GLU A 285 5.62 -8.96 -21.40
CA GLU A 285 4.82 -8.09 -22.25
C GLU A 285 3.46 -7.74 -21.63
N ILE A 286 2.75 -8.72 -21.04
CA ILE A 286 1.47 -8.51 -20.35
C ILE A 286 1.70 -7.71 -19.07
N ALA A 287 2.71 -8.05 -18.28
CA ALA A 287 3.07 -7.31 -17.08
C ALA A 287 3.39 -5.84 -17.39
N ASN A 288 4.07 -5.58 -18.51
CA ASN A 288 4.39 -4.22 -18.94
C ASN A 288 3.15 -3.43 -19.36
N LEU A 289 2.14 -4.05 -19.99
CA LEU A 289 0.87 -3.38 -20.27
C LEU A 289 0.20 -2.88 -18.98
N PHE A 290 0.18 -3.69 -17.92
CA PHE A 290 -0.32 -3.28 -16.61
C PHE A 290 0.55 -2.18 -15.98
N ARG A 291 1.87 -2.33 -15.97
CA ARG A 291 2.78 -1.32 -15.41
C ARG A 291 2.60 0.04 -16.08
N GLU A 292 2.46 0.07 -17.41
CA GLU A 292 2.17 1.30 -18.16
C GLU A 292 0.81 1.89 -17.80
N ALA A 293 -0.22 1.06 -17.72
CA ALA A 293 -1.55 1.50 -17.31
C ALA A 293 -1.52 2.09 -15.89
N MET A 294 -0.82 1.46 -14.95
CA MET A 294 -0.66 1.96 -13.58
C MET A 294 0.10 3.29 -13.53
N ARG A 295 1.23 3.43 -14.30
CA ARG A 295 1.97 4.69 -14.36
C ARG A 295 1.10 5.84 -14.87
N LYS A 296 0.29 5.59 -15.89
CA LYS A 296 -0.65 6.58 -16.43
C LYS A 296 -1.77 6.89 -15.44
N THR A 297 -2.35 5.87 -14.81
CA THR A 297 -3.39 6.03 -13.78
C THR A 297 -2.88 6.90 -12.64
N PHE A 298 -1.72 6.59 -12.09
CA PHE A 298 -1.18 7.28 -10.93
C PHE A 298 -0.74 8.73 -11.20
N LYS A 299 -0.58 9.10 -12.46
CA LYS A 299 -0.26 10.47 -12.90
C LYS A 299 -1.49 11.24 -13.40
N ASP A 300 -2.66 10.58 -13.56
CA ASP A 300 -3.85 11.24 -14.08
C ASP A 300 -4.47 12.15 -13.00
N PRO A 301 -4.56 13.48 -13.22
CA PRO A 301 -5.17 14.40 -12.25
C PRO A 301 -6.63 14.05 -11.92
N ALA A 302 -7.36 13.46 -12.86
CA ALA A 302 -8.74 13.05 -12.63
C ALA A 302 -8.80 11.85 -11.67
N PHE A 303 -7.83 10.91 -11.75
CA PHE A 303 -7.68 9.84 -10.76
C PHE A 303 -7.41 10.41 -9.37
N LEU A 304 -6.46 11.33 -9.22
CA LEU A 304 -6.12 11.92 -7.92
C LEU A 304 -7.35 12.59 -7.28
N LYS A 305 -8.14 13.31 -8.08
CA LYS A 305 -9.39 13.93 -7.64
C LYS A 305 -10.45 12.90 -7.21
N GLU A 306 -10.66 11.84 -8.02
CA GLU A 306 -11.64 10.79 -7.69
C GLU A 306 -11.21 9.96 -6.49
N PHE A 307 -9.91 9.68 -6.36
CA PHE A 307 -9.35 9.01 -5.20
C PHE A 307 -9.65 9.77 -3.91
N LYS A 308 -9.36 11.07 -3.87
CA LYS A 308 -9.64 11.94 -2.72
C LYS A 308 -11.14 11.99 -2.41
N LYS A 309 -11.98 12.09 -3.44
CA LYS A 309 -13.44 12.14 -3.29
C LYS A 309 -14.00 10.86 -2.66
N LEU A 310 -13.54 9.68 -3.08
CA LEU A 310 -14.07 8.39 -2.61
C LEU A 310 -13.44 7.93 -1.29
N SER A 311 -12.14 8.16 -1.08
CA SER A 311 -11.42 7.66 0.09
C SER A 311 -11.24 8.70 1.19
N ALA A 312 -11.51 9.97 0.93
CA ALA A 312 -11.21 11.12 1.77
C ALA A 312 -9.70 11.35 2.04
N ASP A 313 -8.83 10.58 1.37
CA ASP A 313 -7.38 10.68 1.49
C ASP A 313 -6.77 11.27 0.21
N ASP A 314 -5.60 11.86 0.32
CA ASP A 314 -4.77 12.16 -0.85
C ASP A 314 -4.06 10.89 -1.36
N ALA A 315 -4.05 10.70 -2.66
CA ALA A 315 -3.27 9.60 -3.24
C ALA A 315 -1.77 9.89 -3.10
N THR A 316 -1.03 8.89 -2.66
CA THR A 316 0.44 8.91 -2.58
C THR A 316 1.01 7.74 -3.37
N PRO A 317 0.94 7.78 -4.72
CA PRO A 317 1.25 6.62 -5.53
C PRO A 317 2.73 6.22 -5.44
N LEU A 318 2.96 4.92 -5.37
CA LEU A 318 4.27 4.32 -5.57
C LEU A 318 4.29 3.61 -6.94
N LEU A 319 5.17 4.06 -7.82
CA LEU A 319 5.30 3.49 -9.15
C LEU A 319 5.89 2.06 -9.08
N PRO A 320 5.62 1.20 -10.08
CA PRO A 320 6.07 -0.19 -10.08
C PRO A 320 7.56 -0.37 -9.79
N GLU A 321 8.41 0.43 -10.42
CA GLU A 321 9.87 0.33 -10.26
C GLU A 321 10.35 0.77 -8.87
N ALA A 322 9.72 1.78 -8.32
CA ALA A 322 10.01 2.24 -6.96
C ALA A 322 9.55 1.20 -5.93
N GLN A 323 8.42 0.54 -6.19
CA GLN A 323 7.92 -0.54 -5.34
C GLN A 323 8.84 -1.77 -5.38
N ASP A 324 9.27 -2.20 -6.57
CA ASP A 324 10.22 -3.31 -6.72
C ASP A 324 11.54 -3.03 -5.98
N ARG A 325 12.06 -1.80 -6.05
CA ARG A 325 13.27 -1.41 -5.28
C ARG A 325 13.03 -1.45 -3.78
N ALA A 326 11.94 -0.84 -3.31
CA ALA A 326 11.63 -0.81 -1.88
C ALA A 326 11.48 -2.23 -1.29
N ILE A 327 10.91 -3.17 -2.03
CA ILE A 327 10.79 -4.58 -1.61
C ILE A 327 12.16 -5.25 -1.51
N LYS A 328 13.04 -5.03 -2.48
CA LYS A 328 14.40 -5.60 -2.50
C LYS A 328 15.29 -5.06 -1.38
N GLU A 329 15.04 -3.83 -0.95
CA GLU A 329 15.79 -3.19 0.14
C GLU A 329 15.33 -3.63 1.54
N ILE A 330 14.23 -4.37 1.67
CA ILE A 330 13.78 -4.87 2.97
C ILE A 330 14.77 -5.90 3.50
N SER A 331 15.24 -5.68 4.71
CA SER A 331 16.20 -6.59 5.36
C SER A 331 15.66 -8.02 5.46
N ARG A 332 16.52 -8.99 5.12
CA ARG A 332 16.29 -10.43 5.30
C ARG A 332 17.14 -10.98 6.46
N ASP A 333 17.73 -10.11 7.27
CA ASP A 333 18.54 -10.47 8.44
C ASP A 333 17.67 -11.19 9.48
N ALA A 334 18.00 -12.43 9.80
CA ALA A 334 17.23 -13.28 10.70
C ALA A 334 17.12 -12.72 12.13
N GLU A 335 18.15 -12.02 12.62
CA GLU A 335 18.12 -11.38 13.93
C GLU A 335 17.15 -10.20 13.95
N VAL A 336 17.17 -9.37 12.90
CA VAL A 336 16.23 -8.24 12.74
C VAL A 336 14.80 -8.74 12.58
N ILE A 337 14.58 -9.77 11.77
CA ILE A 337 13.28 -10.42 11.60
C ILE A 337 12.79 -11.00 12.94
N GLY A 338 13.64 -11.73 13.65
CA GLY A 338 13.29 -12.32 14.94
C GLY A 338 12.92 -11.28 16.00
N LEU A 339 13.63 -10.16 16.04
CA LEU A 339 13.33 -9.06 16.95
C LEU A 339 12.03 -8.36 16.54
N PHE A 340 11.83 -8.10 15.25
CA PHE A 340 10.59 -7.49 14.75
C PHE A 340 9.37 -8.35 15.07
N ASN A 341 9.48 -9.68 14.91
CA ASN A 341 8.41 -10.62 15.25
C ASN A 341 8.05 -10.57 16.75
N LYS A 342 9.05 -10.43 17.64
CA LYS A 342 8.78 -10.24 19.08
C LYS A 342 8.08 -8.92 19.35
N ILE A 343 8.49 -7.84 18.68
CA ILE A 343 7.81 -6.54 18.82
C ILE A 343 6.38 -6.60 18.28
N ALA A 344 6.15 -7.23 17.13
CA ALA A 344 4.84 -7.31 16.48
C ALA A 344 3.91 -8.39 17.08
N GLY A 345 4.43 -9.30 17.87
CA GLY A 345 3.72 -10.44 18.46
C GLY A 345 2.86 -10.08 19.67
N SER A 346 2.24 -11.08 20.30
CA SER A 346 1.38 -10.94 21.49
C SER A 346 2.12 -10.98 22.82
N GLU A 347 3.33 -11.55 22.83
CA GLU A 347 4.15 -11.69 24.02
C GLU A 347 4.60 -10.32 24.57
N PRO A 348 5.06 -10.23 25.82
CA PRO A 348 5.63 -9.00 26.33
C PRO A 348 6.69 -8.40 25.41
N LEU A 349 6.82 -7.08 25.40
CA LEU A 349 7.84 -6.41 24.58
C LEU A 349 9.24 -6.93 24.97
N PRO A 350 10.11 -7.19 23.97
CA PRO A 350 11.46 -7.62 24.26
C PRO A 350 12.26 -6.50 24.95
N PRO A 351 13.29 -6.82 25.75
CA PRO A 351 14.20 -5.81 26.30
C PRO A 351 14.92 -5.08 25.16
N ARG A 352 15.27 -3.83 25.43
CA ARG A 352 16.06 -2.97 24.52
C ARG A 352 17.55 -3.17 24.74
#